data_53bffaa571689fbae47a489eb76cc3f0
#
_entry.id   53bffaa571689fbae47a489eb76cc3f0
#
_cell.length_a   1.000
_cell.length_b   1.000
_cell.length_c   1.000
_cell.angle_alpha   90.00
_cell.angle_beta   90.00
_cell.angle_gamma   90.00
#
_symmetry.space_group_name_H-M   'P 1'
#
loop_
_entity.id
_entity.type
_entity.pdbx_description
1 polymer ?
#
loop_
_entity_poly.entity_id
_entity_poly.type
_entity_poly.pdbx_seq_one_letter_code
_entity_poly.pdbx_strand_id
1 'polypeptide(L)'
;MKIPRLLLVAATVAAMAGLVAPPAATGATSASTPLWVKHVQRYSGGISNGVRFSLDPAVVRAQGRYTATQSAPRGVGTNVQMNDDSYPPLPQNEESIAVSTDDPMVAVAGANDYVSGGTVVMRTSDGGQTWSSTRVEPVFRPTSDVCNGGDPSLAYSSRDHVFYLAQLCFFRQLPYSEVQISLSRDNGATWTPGRRTAIAASNFDLATGTTDLNVFNDKEYITVDNTASSPHYGRLYVTYTKFHIAADGSSDTCPIQLSYTDAVPAADPSLAVWQHTSVVPDDPGSGGVGFAANQFSVPVVEKNGALDVAYVLEECNTSLDHGLRMRRSTNGGASFGVGSHVNNPGTWSDNPSLSDGIPHSSFRTPNTIAMAYSPVTGTLAYVYTNYNRGKGNGDIDVSLSHDHGATWSDPIPISTGPTGRPAPNNQFFPWIAVDSNGRFAAIWLDRRQDPDNHDIGTWEAISTDDGATWNDVAIATELWDPDLGFFTSGAFIGDYSGLAMNDQVIYPAWTDGRNNSFGETGLGETDVFTDVEIGT
;
A
#
# COMPACT_ATOMS: atom_id res chain seq x y z
N MET A 1 50.66 52.62 53.06
CA MET A 1 50.21 51.24 53.39
C MET A 1 50.12 50.48 52.08
N LYS A 2 51.13 49.60 51.80
CA LYS A 2 51.28 48.89 50.52
C LYS A 2 50.63 47.51 50.67
N ILE A 3 49.73 47.13 49.77
CA ILE A 3 49.13 45.81 49.68
C ILE A 3 49.90 45.02 48.63
N PRO A 4 50.41 43.81 48.90
CA PRO A 4 51.16 43.04 47.93
C PRO A 4 50.21 42.30 46.95
N ARG A 5 50.61 42.25 45.69
CA ARG A 5 49.97 41.48 44.62
C ARG A 5 50.40 40.00 44.76
N LEU A 6 49.40 39.11 44.77
CA LEU A 6 49.57 37.68 44.68
C LEU A 6 49.67 37.30 43.20
N LEU A 7 50.76 36.65 42.79
CA LEU A 7 50.92 36.03 41.47
C LEU A 7 50.24 34.63 41.50
N LEU A 8 49.29 34.45 40.61
CA LEU A 8 48.69 33.16 40.35
C LEU A 8 49.46 32.50 39.20
N VAL A 9 50.19 31.43 39.46
CA VAL A 9 50.87 30.61 38.46
C VAL A 9 49.85 29.62 37.92
N ALA A 10 49.43 29.73 36.64
CA ALA A 10 48.60 28.71 35.97
C ALA A 10 49.51 27.63 35.38
N ALA A 11 49.39 26.43 35.88
CA ALA A 11 50.04 25.27 35.31
C ALA A 11 49.14 24.73 34.15
N THR A 12 49.60 24.85 32.94
CA THR A 12 49.02 24.22 31.74
C THR A 12 49.44 22.77 31.67
N VAL A 13 48.47 21.86 31.93
CA VAL A 13 48.66 20.43 31.65
C VAL A 13 48.28 20.22 30.17
N ALA A 14 49.22 19.95 29.32
CA ALA A 14 49.03 19.53 27.95
C ALA A 14 48.64 18.05 27.94
N ALA A 15 47.32 17.76 27.70
CA ALA A 15 46.85 16.44 27.39
C ALA A 15 47.19 16.12 25.94
N MET A 16 48.14 15.24 25.70
CA MET A 16 48.37 14.63 24.39
C MET A 16 47.20 13.66 24.12
N ALA A 17 46.20 14.11 23.35
CA ALA A 17 45.24 13.21 22.75
C ALA A 17 45.89 12.53 21.54
N GLY A 18 46.25 11.27 21.71
CA GLY A 18 46.68 10.45 20.57
C GLY A 18 45.52 10.29 19.60
N LEU A 19 45.65 10.85 18.43
CA LEU A 19 44.81 10.57 17.28
C LEU A 19 45.03 9.11 16.89
N VAL A 20 44.12 8.24 17.33
CA VAL A 20 43.95 6.90 16.73
C VAL A 20 43.28 7.14 15.39
N ALA A 21 44.04 7.00 14.30
CA ALA A 21 43.46 6.99 12.97
C ALA A 21 42.41 5.85 12.89
N PRO A 22 41.23 6.08 12.32
CA PRO A 22 40.29 5.00 12.08
C PRO A 22 40.95 3.95 11.17
N PRO A 23 40.71 2.65 11.37
CA PRO A 23 41.24 1.63 10.51
C PRO A 23 40.82 1.95 9.06
N ALA A 24 41.78 1.93 8.14
CA ALA A 24 41.54 2.07 6.72
C ALA A 24 40.52 1.02 6.32
N ALA A 25 39.44 1.46 5.67
CA ALA A 25 38.43 0.58 5.09
C ALA A 25 39.15 -0.40 4.15
N THR A 26 39.33 -1.62 4.61
CA THR A 26 39.86 -2.70 3.79
C THR A 26 38.81 -3.05 2.74
N GLY A 27 39.18 -2.85 1.48
CA GLY A 27 38.65 -3.50 0.31
C GLY A 27 37.13 -3.46 0.15
N ALA A 28 36.65 -2.65 -0.77
CA ALA A 28 35.34 -2.84 -1.34
C ALA A 28 35.25 -4.24 -1.95
N THR A 29 34.79 -5.22 -1.17
CA THR A 29 34.21 -6.43 -1.74
C THR A 29 33.07 -5.94 -2.61
N SER A 30 33.02 -6.32 -3.89
CA SER A 30 31.87 -6.08 -4.75
C SER A 30 30.63 -6.50 -3.97
N ALA A 31 29.77 -5.53 -3.63
CA ALA A 31 28.56 -5.83 -2.88
C ALA A 31 27.79 -6.90 -3.65
N SER A 32 27.55 -8.03 -3.03
CA SER A 32 26.77 -9.09 -3.68
C SER A 32 25.36 -8.55 -3.93
N THR A 33 24.81 -8.81 -5.13
CA THR A 33 23.42 -8.44 -5.46
C THR A 33 22.48 -8.88 -4.35
N PRO A 34 21.65 -7.99 -3.79
CA PRO A 34 20.67 -8.34 -2.76
C PRO A 34 19.78 -9.51 -3.19
N LEU A 35 19.36 -10.36 -2.26
CA LEU A 35 18.59 -11.56 -2.61
C LEU A 35 17.21 -11.21 -3.19
N TRP A 36 16.58 -10.13 -2.71
CA TRP A 36 15.31 -9.65 -3.25
C TRP A 36 15.44 -9.23 -4.74
N VAL A 37 16.57 -8.64 -5.13
CA VAL A 37 16.83 -8.31 -6.56
C VAL A 37 16.90 -9.58 -7.38
N LYS A 38 17.56 -10.63 -6.88
CA LYS A 38 17.59 -11.93 -7.57
C LYS A 38 16.18 -12.53 -7.68
N HIS A 39 15.36 -12.36 -6.62
CA HIS A 39 13.98 -12.83 -6.61
C HIS A 39 13.17 -12.19 -7.74
N VAL A 40 13.06 -10.85 -7.76
CA VAL A 40 12.26 -10.14 -8.76
C VAL A 40 12.78 -10.28 -10.20
N GLN A 41 14.07 -10.61 -10.39
CA GLN A 41 14.63 -10.91 -11.71
C GLN A 41 14.30 -12.33 -12.21
N ARG A 42 14.03 -13.25 -11.28
CA ARG A 42 13.82 -14.68 -11.60
C ARG A 42 12.34 -15.08 -11.60
N TYR A 43 11.56 -14.50 -10.71
CA TYR A 43 10.17 -14.87 -10.47
C TYR A 43 9.24 -13.71 -10.82
N SER A 44 8.10 -13.98 -11.45
CA SER A 44 7.09 -12.99 -11.82
C SER A 44 6.17 -12.61 -10.66
N GLY A 45 5.99 -13.52 -9.69
CA GLY A 45 5.17 -13.33 -8.50
C GLY A 45 5.96 -13.02 -7.24
N GLY A 46 5.27 -12.95 -6.12
CA GLY A 46 5.85 -12.65 -4.82
C GLY A 46 6.00 -11.16 -4.58
N ILE A 47 7.23 -10.68 -4.44
CA ILE A 47 7.54 -9.26 -4.16
C ILE A 47 6.86 -8.33 -5.19
N SER A 48 6.31 -7.21 -4.72
CA SER A 48 5.48 -6.29 -5.49
C SER A 48 6.15 -5.81 -6.77
N ASN A 49 5.34 -5.50 -7.78
CA ASN A 49 5.84 -4.93 -9.02
C ASN A 49 6.32 -3.49 -8.84
N GLY A 50 5.80 -2.75 -7.84
CA GLY A 50 6.33 -1.46 -7.45
C GLY A 50 7.84 -1.55 -7.16
N VAL A 51 8.24 -2.52 -6.33
CA VAL A 51 9.64 -2.82 -6.04
C VAL A 51 10.40 -3.28 -7.29
N ARG A 52 9.83 -4.20 -8.09
CA ARG A 52 10.44 -4.70 -9.34
C ARG A 52 10.77 -3.58 -10.31
N PHE A 53 9.79 -2.72 -10.63
CA PHE A 53 9.96 -1.65 -11.61
C PHE A 53 10.84 -0.51 -11.13
N SER A 54 11.09 -0.41 -9.82
CA SER A 54 12.14 0.48 -9.30
C SER A 54 13.54 0.16 -9.87
N LEU A 55 13.75 -1.07 -10.35
CA LEU A 55 15.00 -1.48 -11.01
C LEU A 55 15.06 -1.09 -12.50
N ASP A 56 13.98 -0.58 -13.09
CA ASP A 56 13.96 -0.21 -14.50
C ASP A 56 15.07 0.80 -14.83
N PRO A 57 15.88 0.57 -15.88
CA PRO A 57 16.99 1.46 -16.21
C PRO A 57 16.57 2.92 -16.49
N ALA A 58 15.34 3.15 -16.96
CA ALA A 58 14.86 4.51 -17.20
C ALA A 58 14.48 5.19 -15.88
N VAL A 59 13.83 4.46 -14.95
CA VAL A 59 13.56 4.92 -13.58
C VAL A 59 14.87 5.28 -12.87
N VAL A 60 15.86 4.39 -12.91
CA VAL A 60 17.18 4.64 -12.30
C VAL A 60 17.86 5.88 -12.88
N ARG A 61 17.73 6.12 -14.21
CA ARG A 61 18.28 7.32 -14.85
C ARG A 61 17.51 8.60 -14.51
N ALA A 62 16.21 8.51 -14.32
CA ALA A 62 15.34 9.65 -14.05
C ALA A 62 15.47 10.14 -12.61
N GLN A 63 15.64 9.24 -11.66
CA GLN A 63 15.82 9.58 -10.25
C GLN A 63 17.01 10.52 -10.05
N GLY A 64 16.81 11.57 -9.25
CA GLY A 64 17.80 12.63 -9.03
C GLY A 64 17.81 13.73 -10.09
N ARG A 65 16.98 13.65 -11.14
CA ARG A 65 16.74 14.73 -12.10
C ARG A 65 15.42 15.46 -11.87
N TYR A 66 14.71 15.05 -10.83
CA TYR A 66 13.39 15.55 -10.52
C TYR A 66 13.36 17.08 -10.35
N THR A 67 12.41 17.70 -11.02
CA THR A 67 11.95 19.06 -10.74
C THR A 67 10.43 19.02 -10.70
N ALA A 68 9.82 19.45 -9.57
CA ALA A 68 8.40 19.65 -9.53
C ALA A 68 8.01 20.71 -10.57
N THR A 69 7.24 20.34 -11.55
CA THR A 69 6.54 21.29 -12.39
C THR A 69 5.22 21.56 -11.71
N GLN A 70 5.03 22.78 -11.20
CA GLN A 70 3.71 23.18 -10.68
C GLN A 70 2.77 23.41 -11.86
N SER A 71 2.25 22.34 -12.42
CA SER A 71 1.03 22.44 -13.20
C SER A 71 -0.15 22.37 -12.24
N ALA A 72 -1.09 23.28 -12.38
CA ALA A 72 -2.35 23.17 -11.66
C ALA A 72 -3.03 21.86 -12.07
N PRO A 73 -3.71 21.15 -11.15
CA PRO A 73 -4.50 19.98 -11.46
C PRO A 73 -5.37 20.24 -12.69
N ARG A 74 -5.30 19.39 -13.69
CA ARG A 74 -6.10 19.50 -14.90
C ARG A 74 -7.37 18.71 -14.69
N GLY A 75 -8.47 19.39 -14.39
CA GLY A 75 -9.78 18.77 -14.44
C GLY A 75 -10.23 18.61 -15.91
N VAL A 76 -10.59 17.39 -16.30
CA VAL A 76 -11.29 17.13 -17.56
C VAL A 76 -12.67 16.59 -17.20
N GLY A 77 -13.71 17.39 -17.39
CA GLY A 77 -15.05 17.06 -16.92
C GLY A 77 -15.18 17.16 -15.40
N THR A 78 -15.69 16.09 -14.75
CA THR A 78 -15.80 15.98 -13.30
C THR A 78 -14.54 15.36 -12.69
N ASN A 79 -13.75 14.63 -13.48
CA ASN A 79 -12.52 13.99 -12.98
C ASN A 79 -11.40 15.01 -12.75
N VAL A 80 -10.72 14.88 -11.63
CA VAL A 80 -9.64 15.75 -11.19
C VAL A 80 -8.35 14.94 -11.06
N GLN A 81 -7.27 15.38 -11.71
CA GLN A 81 -5.93 14.86 -11.47
C GLN A 81 -5.47 15.32 -10.08
N MET A 82 -5.03 14.39 -9.24
CA MET A 82 -4.68 14.66 -7.84
C MET A 82 -3.21 15.02 -7.66
N ASN A 83 -2.30 14.39 -8.43
CA ASN A 83 -0.87 14.67 -8.40
C ASN A 83 -0.50 15.83 -9.33
N ASP A 84 0.59 16.51 -9.02
CA ASP A 84 1.25 17.44 -9.96
C ASP A 84 2.07 16.64 -10.97
N ASP A 85 2.13 17.12 -12.21
CA ASP A 85 3.03 16.54 -13.20
C ASP A 85 4.48 16.64 -12.70
N SER A 86 5.21 15.55 -12.82
CA SER A 86 6.63 15.52 -12.54
C SER A 86 7.45 15.65 -13.83
N TYR A 87 8.67 16.15 -13.72
CA TYR A 87 9.63 16.10 -14.81
C TYR A 87 10.90 15.37 -14.36
N PRO A 88 11.34 14.35 -15.08
CA PRO A 88 10.73 13.74 -16.27
C PRO A 88 9.40 13.05 -15.95
N PRO A 89 8.46 12.96 -16.89
CA PRO A 89 7.20 12.24 -16.67
C PRO A 89 7.49 10.75 -16.45
N LEU A 90 6.98 10.20 -15.35
CA LEU A 90 7.05 8.79 -15.00
C LEU A 90 5.74 8.38 -14.33
N PRO A 91 5.36 7.11 -14.35
CA PRO A 91 4.12 6.64 -13.76
C PRO A 91 3.96 6.98 -12.28
N GLN A 92 2.71 7.23 -11.86
CA GLN A 92 2.20 7.12 -10.50
C GLN A 92 1.12 6.04 -10.49
N ASN A 93 1.09 5.20 -9.47
CA ASN A 93 0.15 4.09 -9.34
C ASN A 93 0.10 3.57 -7.90
N GLU A 94 -0.80 2.60 -7.64
CA GLU A 94 -0.97 1.98 -6.32
C GLU A 94 -1.44 2.96 -5.27
N GLU A 95 -2.68 3.44 -5.45
CA GLU A 95 -3.26 4.48 -4.62
C GLU A 95 -3.73 3.95 -3.27
N SER A 96 -3.48 4.73 -2.24
CA SER A 96 -4.12 4.61 -0.95
C SER A 96 -4.66 5.98 -0.53
N ILE A 97 -5.82 6.01 0.12
CA ILE A 97 -6.43 7.26 0.54
C ILE A 97 -7.07 7.11 1.92
N ALA A 98 -6.97 8.16 2.74
CA ALA A 98 -7.63 8.25 4.02
C ALA A 98 -8.35 9.59 4.16
N VAL A 99 -9.50 9.58 4.84
CA VAL A 99 -10.29 10.77 5.13
C VAL A 99 -10.19 11.11 6.62
N SER A 100 -10.15 12.41 6.93
CA SER A 100 -10.21 12.89 8.31
C SER A 100 -11.59 12.64 8.91
N THR A 101 -11.63 12.12 10.12
CA THR A 101 -12.87 12.03 10.92
C THR A 101 -13.23 13.35 11.58
N ASP A 102 -12.32 14.33 11.63
CA ASP A 102 -12.54 15.63 12.24
C ASP A 102 -13.13 16.65 11.25
N ASP A 103 -12.77 16.51 9.96
CA ASP A 103 -13.26 17.36 8.89
C ASP A 103 -13.51 16.49 7.64
N PRO A 104 -14.76 16.26 7.26
CA PRO A 104 -15.11 15.41 6.13
C PRO A 104 -14.60 15.92 4.78
N MET A 105 -14.23 17.21 4.69
CA MET A 105 -13.69 17.83 3.46
C MET A 105 -12.17 17.65 3.32
N VAL A 106 -11.53 17.03 4.32
CA VAL A 106 -10.08 16.78 4.34
C VAL A 106 -9.80 15.32 4.05
N ALA A 107 -9.07 15.07 2.96
CA ALA A 107 -8.54 13.75 2.62
C ALA A 107 -7.07 13.84 2.20
N VAL A 108 -6.36 12.73 2.39
CA VAL A 108 -4.96 12.56 1.98
C VAL A 108 -4.82 11.25 1.24
N ALA A 109 -4.27 11.30 0.03
CA ALA A 109 -3.94 10.14 -0.77
C ALA A 109 -2.43 10.00 -0.95
N GLY A 110 -1.97 8.82 -1.30
CA GLY A 110 -0.58 8.52 -1.63
C GLY A 110 -0.52 7.56 -2.80
N ALA A 111 0.53 7.66 -3.61
CA ALA A 111 0.82 6.74 -4.70
C ALA A 111 2.33 6.54 -4.85
N ASN A 112 2.73 5.47 -5.51
CA ASN A 112 4.11 5.29 -5.95
C ASN A 112 4.52 6.47 -6.82
N ASP A 113 5.72 7.00 -6.60
CA ASP A 113 6.34 8.01 -7.46
C ASP A 113 7.72 7.53 -7.93
N TYR A 114 7.78 7.05 -9.15
CA TYR A 114 9.03 6.51 -9.70
C TYR A 114 10.07 7.58 -10.00
N VAL A 115 9.71 8.85 -10.03
CA VAL A 115 10.64 9.96 -10.26
C VAL A 115 11.44 10.29 -9.01
N SER A 116 10.77 10.46 -7.88
CA SER A 116 11.44 10.70 -6.59
C SER A 116 12.00 9.41 -5.99
N GLY A 117 11.40 8.26 -6.33
CA GLY A 117 11.71 6.97 -5.74
C GLY A 117 11.11 6.78 -4.34
N GLY A 118 10.12 7.60 -3.99
CA GLY A 118 9.37 7.51 -2.74
C GLY A 118 7.86 7.48 -3.01
N THR A 119 7.11 8.18 -2.18
CA THR A 119 5.67 8.34 -2.30
C THR A 119 5.32 9.78 -2.63
N VAL A 120 4.50 9.98 -3.68
CA VAL A 120 3.77 11.24 -3.84
C VAL A 120 2.56 11.21 -2.92
N VAL A 121 2.39 12.27 -2.13
CA VAL A 121 1.23 12.46 -1.27
C VAL A 121 0.43 13.64 -1.78
N MET A 122 -0.85 13.44 -1.97
CA MET A 122 -1.82 14.41 -2.45
C MET A 122 -2.81 14.70 -1.34
N ARG A 123 -3.17 15.97 -1.16
CA ARG A 123 -4.11 16.39 -0.11
C ARG A 123 -5.15 17.36 -0.65
N THR A 124 -6.36 17.25 -0.10
CA THR A 124 -7.45 18.21 -0.27
C THR A 124 -7.95 18.73 1.08
N SER A 125 -8.53 19.91 1.08
CA SER A 125 -9.25 20.49 2.23
C SER A 125 -10.59 21.14 1.81
N ASP A 126 -11.03 20.85 0.60
CA ASP A 126 -12.25 21.41 0.01
C ASP A 126 -13.17 20.32 -0.59
N GLY A 127 -13.06 19.10 -0.08
CA GLY A 127 -13.86 17.98 -0.54
C GLY A 127 -13.43 17.45 -1.90
N GLY A 128 -12.14 17.54 -2.24
CA GLY A 128 -11.58 16.99 -3.47
C GLY A 128 -11.71 17.88 -4.70
N GLN A 129 -12.19 19.13 -4.54
CA GLN A 129 -12.28 20.07 -5.66
C GLN A 129 -10.90 20.52 -6.12
N THR A 130 -9.95 20.65 -5.19
CA THR A 130 -8.54 20.94 -5.49
C THR A 130 -7.61 20.06 -4.69
N TRP A 131 -6.47 19.72 -5.28
CA TRP A 131 -5.44 18.91 -4.66
C TRP A 131 -4.08 19.59 -4.72
N SER A 132 -3.25 19.31 -3.76
CA SER A 132 -1.85 19.73 -3.73
C SER A 132 -0.95 18.58 -3.36
N SER A 133 0.20 18.46 -4.04
CA SER A 133 1.12 17.33 -3.91
C SER A 133 2.37 17.69 -3.11
N THR A 134 2.91 16.70 -2.41
CA THR A 134 4.25 16.72 -1.82
C THR A 134 4.88 15.33 -1.96
N ARG A 135 6.21 15.24 -1.88
CA ARG A 135 6.93 13.96 -1.90
C ARG A 135 7.42 13.63 -0.50
N VAL A 136 7.25 12.37 -0.11
CA VAL A 136 7.73 11.84 1.17
C VAL A 136 8.79 10.79 0.87
N GLU A 137 10.06 11.20 0.92
CA GLU A 137 11.19 10.32 0.69
C GLU A 137 11.50 9.53 1.97
N PRO A 138 11.52 8.19 1.91
CA PRO A 138 11.95 7.38 3.05
C PRO A 138 13.47 7.48 3.26
N VAL A 139 13.88 7.45 4.52
CA VAL A 139 15.29 7.56 4.89
C VAL A 139 15.69 6.42 5.81
N PHE A 140 16.71 5.67 5.43
CA PHE A 140 17.26 4.61 6.27
C PHE A 140 17.97 5.21 7.48
N ARG A 141 17.38 5.00 8.64
CA ARG A 141 17.78 5.68 9.87
C ARG A 141 19.25 5.48 10.27
N PRO A 142 19.86 4.30 10.14
CA PRO A 142 21.25 4.08 10.54
C PRO A 142 22.28 4.91 9.80
N THR A 143 22.10 5.14 8.50
CA THR A 143 23.08 5.86 7.67
C THR A 143 22.60 7.25 7.23
N SER A 144 21.30 7.52 7.30
CA SER A 144 20.63 8.71 6.75
C SER A 144 20.60 8.77 5.23
N ASP A 145 20.82 7.65 4.59
CA ASP A 145 20.68 7.57 3.15
C ASP A 145 19.20 7.55 2.77
N VAL A 146 18.85 8.24 1.70
CA VAL A 146 17.53 8.14 1.08
C VAL A 146 17.43 6.76 0.45
N CYS A 147 16.35 6.04 0.77
CA CYS A 147 16.03 4.75 0.18
C CYS A 147 14.91 4.90 -0.85
N ASN A 148 14.68 3.85 -1.65
CA ASN A 148 13.48 3.78 -2.46
C ASN A 148 12.30 3.46 -1.55
N GLY A 149 11.17 4.07 -1.83
CA GLY A 149 9.88 3.80 -1.20
C GLY A 149 8.92 3.14 -2.17
N GLY A 150 7.69 3.07 -1.78
CA GLY A 150 6.56 2.57 -2.56
C GLY A 150 5.52 1.90 -1.69
N ASP A 151 4.51 1.35 -2.31
CA ASP A 151 3.38 0.63 -1.72
C ASP A 151 2.69 1.43 -0.59
N PRO A 152 2.34 2.72 -0.81
CA PRO A 152 1.86 3.57 0.27
C PRO A 152 0.55 3.07 0.85
N SER A 153 0.40 3.18 2.17
CA SER A 153 -0.87 2.97 2.85
C SER A 153 -1.12 4.07 3.86
N LEU A 154 -2.34 4.65 3.84
CA LEU A 154 -2.72 5.78 4.66
C LEU A 154 -3.83 5.43 5.66
N ALA A 155 -3.77 6.03 6.83
CA ALA A 155 -4.82 5.98 7.83
C ALA A 155 -4.89 7.30 8.61
N TYR A 156 -6.09 7.65 9.08
CA TYR A 156 -6.31 8.77 10.00
C TYR A 156 -6.57 8.27 11.40
N SER A 157 -5.98 8.92 12.40
CA SER A 157 -6.22 8.66 13.82
C SER A 157 -7.13 9.73 14.41
N SER A 158 -8.36 9.34 14.78
CA SER A 158 -9.30 10.23 15.48
C SER A 158 -8.88 10.57 16.91
N ARG A 159 -8.04 9.73 17.54
CA ARG A 159 -7.49 10.01 18.88
C ARG A 159 -6.36 11.02 18.84
N ASP A 160 -5.46 10.88 17.87
CA ASP A 160 -4.22 11.66 17.82
C ASP A 160 -4.33 12.86 16.86
N HIS A 161 -5.41 12.93 16.07
CA HIS A 161 -5.69 13.98 15.07
C HIS A 161 -4.55 14.09 14.05
N VAL A 162 -4.11 12.95 13.48
CA VAL A 162 -2.99 12.86 12.54
C VAL A 162 -3.30 11.89 11.41
N PHE A 163 -2.71 12.15 10.25
CA PHE A 163 -2.57 11.15 9.21
C PHE A 163 -1.28 10.36 9.41
N TYR A 164 -1.35 9.05 9.23
CA TYR A 164 -0.22 8.14 9.13
C TYR A 164 -0.03 7.72 7.68
N LEU A 165 1.22 7.66 7.23
CA LEU A 165 1.65 7.08 5.96
C LEU A 165 2.63 5.95 6.27
N ALA A 166 2.26 4.73 5.88
CA ALA A 166 3.20 3.62 5.76
C ALA A 166 3.78 3.62 4.35
N GLN A 167 5.07 3.29 4.24
CA GLN A 167 5.76 3.09 2.98
C GLN A 167 6.98 2.20 3.16
N LEU A 168 7.42 1.55 2.10
CA LEU A 168 8.66 0.79 2.08
C LEU A 168 9.88 1.71 2.19
N CYS A 169 11.00 1.14 2.64
CA CYS A 169 12.33 1.70 2.50
C CYS A 169 13.30 0.58 2.13
N PHE A 170 13.83 0.59 0.93
CA PHE A 170 14.74 -0.45 0.43
C PHE A 170 15.80 0.13 -0.51
N PHE A 171 16.88 -0.63 -0.72
CA PHE A 171 17.99 -0.22 -1.58
C PHE A 171 18.23 -1.24 -2.70
N ARG A 172 18.48 -0.75 -3.91
CA ARG A 172 18.79 -1.59 -5.07
C ARG A 172 20.10 -2.38 -4.95
N GLN A 173 21.05 -1.85 -4.18
CA GLN A 173 22.40 -2.41 -4.05
C GLN A 173 22.75 -2.86 -2.63
N LEU A 174 21.89 -2.60 -1.66
CA LEU A 174 22.06 -2.98 -0.26
C LEU A 174 20.89 -3.85 0.20
N PRO A 175 21.09 -4.78 1.14
CA PRO A 175 20.08 -5.76 1.52
C PRO A 175 19.07 -5.24 2.55
N TYR A 176 18.94 -3.93 2.73
CA TYR A 176 18.05 -3.35 3.73
C TYR A 176 16.62 -3.26 3.22
N SER A 177 15.69 -3.59 4.10
CA SER A 177 14.24 -3.52 3.87
C SER A 177 13.52 -3.14 5.15
N GLU A 178 12.79 -2.03 5.13
CA GLU A 178 12.00 -1.53 6.26
C GLU A 178 10.59 -1.17 5.82
N VAL A 179 9.64 -1.24 6.74
CA VAL A 179 8.33 -0.59 6.67
C VAL A 179 8.37 0.61 7.60
N GLN A 180 8.27 1.80 7.04
CA GLN A 180 8.39 3.07 7.75
C GLN A 180 7.02 3.75 7.90
N ILE A 181 6.81 4.40 9.03
CA ILE A 181 5.60 5.17 9.33
C ILE A 181 5.97 6.63 9.53
N SER A 182 5.50 7.48 8.63
CA SER A 182 5.52 8.92 8.77
C SER A 182 4.18 9.42 9.29
N LEU A 183 4.14 10.58 9.96
CA LEU A 183 2.90 11.21 10.37
C LEU A 183 2.84 12.68 9.93
N SER A 184 1.62 13.14 9.67
CA SER A 184 1.28 14.54 9.40
C SER A 184 0.25 15.04 10.42
N ARG A 185 0.44 16.28 10.89
CA ARG A 185 -0.44 16.99 11.85
C ARG A 185 -1.14 18.19 11.26
N ASP A 186 -0.91 18.44 10.00
CA ASP A 186 -1.39 19.59 9.25
C ASP A 186 -2.09 19.14 7.96
N ASN A 187 -2.88 18.07 8.10
CA ASN A 187 -3.71 17.53 7.03
C ASN A 187 -2.90 17.18 5.76
N GLY A 188 -1.76 16.51 5.94
CA GLY A 188 -0.93 16.05 4.83
C GLY A 188 0.02 17.12 4.24
N ALA A 189 0.03 18.36 4.78
CA ALA A 189 0.88 19.43 4.23
C ALA A 189 2.37 19.20 4.51
N THR A 190 2.70 18.69 5.69
CA THR A 190 4.06 18.30 6.06
C THR A 190 4.08 16.95 6.77
N TRP A 191 5.18 16.24 6.62
CA TRP A 191 5.36 14.89 7.15
C TRP A 191 6.59 14.80 8.05
N THR A 192 6.59 13.83 8.95
CA THR A 192 7.75 13.57 9.80
C THR A 192 9.00 13.45 8.97
N PRO A 193 10.04 14.25 9.22
CA PRO A 193 11.23 14.25 8.40
C PRO A 193 12.11 13.03 8.67
N GLY A 194 12.49 12.34 7.62
CA GLY A 194 13.58 11.39 7.49
C GLY A 194 13.82 10.50 8.71
N ARG A 195 14.89 10.75 9.46
CA ARG A 195 15.31 9.92 10.62
C ARG A 195 14.32 9.80 11.77
N ARG A 196 13.27 10.60 11.81
CA ARG A 196 12.24 10.57 12.86
C ARG A 196 11.05 9.69 12.51
N THR A 197 11.06 9.03 11.36
CA THR A 197 10.03 8.05 11.02
C THR A 197 10.04 6.90 12.03
N ALA A 198 8.87 6.38 12.36
CA ALA A 198 8.77 5.14 13.12
C ALA A 198 9.08 3.95 12.20
N ILE A 199 9.70 2.91 12.73
CA ILE A 199 10.03 1.70 11.99
C ILE A 199 9.13 0.57 12.48
N ALA A 200 8.12 0.22 11.68
CA ALA A 200 7.18 -0.84 12.02
C ALA A 200 7.76 -2.25 11.78
N ALA A 201 8.60 -2.38 10.75
CA ALA A 201 9.35 -3.61 10.48
C ALA A 201 10.71 -3.27 9.86
N SER A 202 11.70 -4.09 10.12
CA SER A 202 13.04 -3.97 9.54
C SER A 202 13.73 -5.33 9.49
N ASN A 203 14.53 -5.58 8.47
CA ASN A 203 15.48 -6.67 8.45
C ASN A 203 16.84 -6.29 9.06
N PHE A 204 16.98 -5.05 9.54
CA PHE A 204 18.15 -4.54 10.25
C PHE A 204 17.85 -4.39 11.74
N ASP A 205 18.65 -5.02 12.57
CA ASP A 205 18.58 -4.88 14.03
C ASP A 205 19.45 -3.70 14.48
N LEU A 206 18.81 -2.62 14.92
CA LEU A 206 19.48 -1.41 15.43
C LEU A 206 20.32 -1.67 16.69
N ALA A 207 19.97 -2.65 17.52
CA ALA A 207 20.67 -2.91 18.77
C ALA A 207 21.99 -3.64 18.55
N THR A 208 22.02 -4.56 17.59
CA THR A 208 23.19 -5.38 17.27
C THR A 208 23.98 -4.89 16.06
N GLY A 209 23.35 -4.05 15.20
CA GLY A 209 23.91 -3.61 13.94
C GLY A 209 23.97 -4.72 12.88
N THR A 210 23.16 -5.78 13.03
CA THR A 210 23.14 -6.92 12.10
C THR A 210 21.97 -6.84 11.15
N THR A 211 22.13 -7.42 9.95
CA THR A 211 21.10 -7.50 8.92
C THR A 211 20.76 -8.94 8.62
N ASP A 212 19.48 -9.29 8.58
CA ASP A 212 19.03 -10.54 8.01
C ASP A 212 18.96 -10.40 6.48
N LEU A 213 19.97 -10.93 5.80
CA LEU A 213 20.12 -10.80 4.35
C LEU A 213 19.07 -11.59 3.56
N ASN A 214 18.36 -12.51 4.21
CA ASN A 214 17.35 -13.36 3.61
C ASN A 214 15.94 -12.76 3.67
N VAL A 215 15.74 -11.67 4.44
CA VAL A 215 14.42 -11.09 4.66
C VAL A 215 14.21 -9.86 3.79
N PHE A 216 13.03 -9.82 3.14
CA PHE A 216 12.46 -8.63 2.51
C PHE A 216 11.03 -8.45 3.01
N ASN A 217 10.69 -7.24 3.51
CA ASN A 217 9.34 -6.88 3.93
C ASN A 217 8.66 -6.13 2.78
N ASP A 218 7.41 -6.46 2.49
CA ASP A 218 6.70 -5.98 1.31
C ASP A 218 5.21 -5.84 1.57
N LYS A 219 4.55 -5.01 0.78
CA LYS A 219 3.08 -4.88 0.73
C LYS A 219 2.46 -4.62 2.10
N GLU A 220 2.91 -3.56 2.74
CA GLU A 220 2.35 -3.10 3.99
C GLU A 220 0.98 -2.46 3.82
N TYR A 221 0.13 -2.66 4.82
CA TYR A 221 -1.15 -1.98 4.94
C TYR A 221 -1.42 -1.55 6.37
N ILE A 222 -2.04 -0.37 6.56
CA ILE A 222 -2.27 0.18 7.90
C ILE A 222 -3.74 0.44 8.19
N THR A 223 -4.10 0.29 9.46
CA THR A 223 -5.37 0.76 10.00
C THR A 223 -5.19 1.27 11.42
N VAL A 224 -6.09 2.13 11.86
CA VAL A 224 -6.14 2.64 13.24
C VAL A 224 -7.44 2.23 13.89
N ASP A 225 -7.40 1.81 15.14
CA ASP A 225 -8.61 1.65 15.94
C ASP A 225 -9.19 3.02 16.31
N ASN A 226 -10.15 3.46 15.52
CA ASN A 226 -10.84 4.73 15.69
C ASN A 226 -12.11 4.62 16.55
N THR A 227 -12.36 3.47 17.18
CA THR A 227 -13.52 3.26 18.03
C THR A 227 -13.25 3.71 19.46
N ALA A 228 -13.79 4.84 19.86
CA ALA A 228 -13.54 5.45 21.19
C ALA A 228 -13.91 4.53 22.38
N SER A 229 -14.81 3.55 22.20
CA SER A 229 -15.17 2.56 23.23
C SER A 229 -14.29 1.32 23.22
N SER A 230 -13.40 1.18 22.25
CA SER A 230 -12.47 0.06 22.17
C SER A 230 -11.41 0.11 23.27
N PRO A 231 -10.99 -1.03 23.84
CA PRO A 231 -9.85 -1.09 24.74
C PRO A 231 -8.52 -0.74 24.06
N HIS A 232 -8.52 -0.68 22.73
CA HIS A 232 -7.34 -0.41 21.89
C HIS A 232 -7.46 0.91 21.11
N TYR A 233 -8.35 1.82 21.53
CA TYR A 233 -8.59 3.10 20.85
C TYR A 233 -7.28 3.86 20.57
N GLY A 234 -7.07 4.17 19.29
CA GLY A 234 -5.88 4.83 18.78
C GLY A 234 -4.68 3.90 18.52
N ARG A 235 -4.82 2.58 18.68
CA ARG A 235 -3.78 1.63 18.29
C ARG A 235 -3.62 1.62 16.79
N LEU A 236 -2.37 1.77 16.34
CA LEU A 236 -1.98 1.63 14.94
C LEU A 236 -1.56 0.19 14.67
N TYR A 237 -2.13 -0.41 13.65
CA TYR A 237 -1.81 -1.75 13.14
C TYR A 237 -1.19 -1.65 11.76
N VAL A 238 -0.13 -2.42 11.53
CA VAL A 238 0.60 -2.49 10.26
C VAL A 238 0.76 -3.96 9.91
N THR A 239 0.05 -4.43 8.88
CA THR A 239 0.27 -5.77 8.31
C THR A 239 1.26 -5.68 7.16
N TYR A 240 2.03 -6.74 6.92
CA TYR A 240 2.97 -6.81 5.80
C TYR A 240 3.35 -8.27 5.53
N THR A 241 3.80 -8.54 4.32
CA THR A 241 4.36 -9.83 3.94
C THR A 241 5.86 -9.85 4.21
N LYS A 242 6.33 -10.86 4.94
CA LYS A 242 7.74 -11.07 5.23
C LYS A 242 8.30 -12.18 4.37
N PHE A 243 8.90 -11.83 3.24
CA PHE A 243 9.55 -12.80 2.37
C PHE A 243 10.85 -13.32 2.98
N HIS A 244 11.03 -14.63 3.02
CA HIS A 244 12.31 -15.26 3.30
C HIS A 244 12.90 -15.81 2.00
N ILE A 245 14.01 -15.23 1.56
CA ILE A 245 14.59 -15.44 0.23
C ILE A 245 15.88 -16.26 0.36
N ALA A 246 15.92 -17.40 -0.30
CA ALA A 246 17.08 -18.28 -0.36
C ALA A 246 18.19 -17.70 -1.25
N ALA A 247 19.39 -18.27 -1.17
CA ALA A 247 20.58 -17.80 -1.88
C ALA A 247 20.43 -17.81 -3.41
N ASP A 248 19.56 -18.67 -3.93
CA ASP A 248 19.25 -18.76 -5.35
C ASP A 248 18.19 -17.77 -5.82
N GLY A 249 17.58 -16.99 -4.91
CA GLY A 249 16.53 -16.01 -5.17
C GLY A 249 15.11 -16.56 -5.02
N SER A 250 14.90 -17.86 -4.78
CA SER A 250 13.57 -18.38 -4.47
C SER A 250 13.12 -17.91 -3.08
N SER A 251 11.83 -17.65 -2.91
CA SER A 251 11.24 -17.48 -1.59
C SER A 251 10.67 -18.80 -1.11
N ASP A 252 11.08 -19.23 0.07
CA ASP A 252 10.62 -20.47 0.69
C ASP A 252 9.44 -20.25 1.63
N THR A 253 9.29 -19.04 2.19
CA THR A 253 8.13 -18.62 2.98
C THR A 253 7.83 -17.13 2.79
N CYS A 254 6.55 -16.77 2.86
CA CYS A 254 6.08 -15.37 2.84
C CYS A 254 4.85 -15.18 3.76
N PRO A 255 5.03 -15.35 5.09
CA PRO A 255 3.96 -15.17 6.06
C PRO A 255 3.54 -13.71 6.18
N ILE A 256 2.25 -13.49 6.50
CA ILE A 256 1.78 -12.17 6.90
C ILE A 256 2.11 -11.93 8.36
N GLN A 257 2.77 -10.82 8.60
CA GLN A 257 3.13 -10.33 9.92
C GLN A 257 2.26 -9.13 10.29
N LEU A 258 2.15 -8.87 11.59
CA LEU A 258 1.57 -7.68 12.17
C LEU A 258 2.57 -7.00 13.09
N SER A 259 2.76 -5.70 12.88
CA SER A 259 3.33 -4.80 13.88
C SER A 259 2.25 -3.87 14.41
N TYR A 260 2.19 -3.66 15.73
CA TYR A 260 1.23 -2.73 16.30
C TYR A 260 1.82 -1.91 17.45
N THR A 261 1.29 -0.71 17.64
CA THR A 261 1.69 0.18 18.72
C THR A 261 0.50 0.98 19.26
N ASP A 262 0.48 1.22 20.57
CA ASP A 262 -0.55 2.05 21.23
C ASP A 262 -0.31 3.55 21.06
N ALA A 263 0.89 3.94 20.66
CA ALA A 263 1.24 5.33 20.46
C ALA A 263 2.43 5.52 19.52
N VAL A 264 2.31 6.46 18.62
CA VAL A 264 3.43 7.02 17.86
C VAL A 264 3.74 8.40 18.45
N PRO A 265 4.86 8.57 19.19
CA PRO A 265 5.17 9.82 19.85
C PRO A 265 5.30 10.97 18.86
N ALA A 266 4.49 11.98 19.05
CA ALA A 266 4.36 13.07 18.10
C ALA A 266 5.61 13.95 17.94
N ALA A 267 6.40 14.10 19.00
CA ALA A 267 7.63 14.89 18.97
C ALA A 267 8.77 14.14 18.27
N ASP A 268 8.77 12.81 18.39
CA ASP A 268 9.76 11.94 17.77
C ASP A 268 9.15 10.54 17.53
N PRO A 269 8.50 10.32 16.39
CA PRO A 269 7.91 9.04 16.02
C PRO A 269 8.87 7.86 16.07
N SER A 270 10.18 8.09 15.90
CA SER A 270 11.20 7.05 15.98
C SER A 270 11.30 6.35 17.34
N LEU A 271 10.65 6.92 18.36
CA LEU A 271 10.56 6.36 19.70
C LEU A 271 9.34 5.44 19.89
N ALA A 272 8.55 5.20 18.85
CA ALA A 272 7.43 4.27 18.91
C ALA A 272 7.91 2.87 19.32
N VAL A 273 7.17 2.24 20.24
CA VAL A 273 7.45 0.88 20.70
C VAL A 273 6.47 -0.07 20.04
N TRP A 274 7.01 -0.96 19.24
CA TRP A 274 6.23 -1.90 18.46
C TRP A 274 6.14 -3.28 19.15
N GLN A 275 4.97 -3.90 19.02
CA GLN A 275 4.75 -5.32 19.28
C GLN A 275 4.60 -6.02 17.94
N HIS A 276 5.03 -7.28 17.86
CA HIS A 276 5.01 -8.07 16.62
C HIS A 276 4.30 -9.40 16.84
N THR A 277 3.48 -9.78 15.87
CA THR A 277 2.73 -11.05 15.89
C THR A 277 2.63 -11.60 14.47
N SER A 278 2.70 -12.91 14.31
CA SER A 278 2.38 -13.55 13.03
C SER A 278 0.87 -13.64 12.87
N VAL A 279 0.33 -13.05 11.80
CA VAL A 279 -1.08 -13.21 11.42
C VAL A 279 -1.29 -14.60 10.86
N VAL A 280 -0.44 -14.99 9.92
CA VAL A 280 -0.42 -16.33 9.32
C VAL A 280 0.95 -16.91 9.66
N PRO A 281 1.02 -17.91 10.54
CA PRO A 281 2.29 -18.56 10.86
C PRO A 281 2.87 -19.24 9.62
N ASP A 282 4.18 -19.43 9.63
CA ASP A 282 4.88 -20.25 8.64
C ASP A 282 4.29 -21.66 8.66
N ASP A 283 3.28 -21.91 7.83
CA ASP A 283 2.69 -23.23 7.67
C ASP A 283 3.13 -23.79 6.31
N PRO A 284 4.04 -24.76 6.29
CA PRO A 284 4.43 -25.43 5.06
C PRO A 284 3.28 -26.31 4.53
N GLY A 285 2.14 -25.71 4.24
CA GLY A 285 1.10 -26.34 3.46
C GLY A 285 -0.06 -26.97 4.21
N SER A 286 -1.02 -26.16 4.57
CA SER A 286 -2.40 -26.67 4.83
C SER A 286 -3.11 -27.16 3.55
N GLY A 287 -2.45 -27.17 2.40
CA GLY A 287 -3.02 -27.56 1.10
C GLY A 287 -2.24 -28.60 0.31
N GLY A 288 -1.20 -29.22 0.86
CA GLY A 288 -0.46 -30.27 0.15
C GLY A 288 0.47 -29.77 -0.97
N VAL A 289 0.54 -28.48 -1.18
CA VAL A 289 1.54 -27.78 -2.00
C VAL A 289 2.49 -27.12 -1.03
N GLY A 290 3.75 -27.48 -1.04
CA GLY A 290 4.74 -27.17 -0.01
C GLY A 290 5.16 -25.70 0.15
N PHE A 291 4.19 -24.73 0.10
CA PHE A 291 4.47 -23.31 0.17
C PHE A 291 3.28 -22.58 0.80
N ALA A 292 3.46 -22.07 2.01
CA ALA A 292 2.52 -21.09 2.57
C ALA A 292 2.91 -19.71 2.04
N ALA A 293 2.17 -19.26 1.07
CA ALA A 293 2.29 -17.93 0.48
C ALA A 293 1.10 -17.10 0.91
N ASN A 294 1.32 -15.85 1.20
CA ASN A 294 0.24 -14.93 1.55
C ASN A 294 0.62 -13.53 1.08
N GLN A 295 -0.34 -12.82 0.48
CA GLN A 295 -0.09 -11.48 -0.02
C GLN A 295 -1.34 -10.61 0.13
N PHE A 296 -1.22 -9.32 -0.12
CA PHE A 296 -2.32 -8.35 -0.14
C PHE A 296 -3.16 -8.35 1.14
N SER A 297 -2.50 -8.25 2.30
CA SER A 297 -3.19 -8.22 3.58
C SER A 297 -3.85 -6.86 3.85
N VAL A 298 -5.13 -6.88 4.22
CA VAL A 298 -5.92 -5.68 4.56
C VAL A 298 -6.46 -5.81 5.98
N PRO A 299 -5.96 -5.02 6.95
CA PRO A 299 -6.45 -5.02 8.32
C PRO A 299 -7.68 -4.11 8.48
N VAL A 300 -8.69 -4.60 9.21
CA VAL A 300 -9.92 -3.87 9.53
C VAL A 300 -10.22 -4.02 11.01
N VAL A 301 -10.63 -2.93 11.68
CA VAL A 301 -10.98 -2.95 13.10
C VAL A 301 -12.49 -2.87 13.27
N GLU A 302 -13.06 -3.82 14.02
CA GLU A 302 -14.46 -3.81 14.41
C GLU A 302 -14.74 -2.85 15.58
N LYS A 303 -16.01 -2.49 15.74
CA LYS A 303 -16.48 -1.61 16.84
C LYS A 303 -16.16 -2.13 18.25
N ASN A 304 -15.95 -3.43 18.41
CA ASN A 304 -15.58 -4.05 19.69
C ASN A 304 -14.07 -4.09 19.93
N GLY A 305 -13.25 -3.55 19.00
CA GLY A 305 -11.80 -3.55 19.04
C GLY A 305 -11.16 -4.86 18.54
N ALA A 306 -11.92 -5.78 17.96
CA ALA A 306 -11.35 -6.93 17.26
C ALA A 306 -10.68 -6.47 15.96
N LEU A 307 -9.55 -7.10 15.62
CA LEU A 307 -8.82 -6.88 14.39
C LEU A 307 -9.03 -8.06 13.46
N ASP A 308 -9.58 -7.80 12.29
CA ASP A 308 -9.74 -8.75 11.20
C ASP A 308 -8.71 -8.45 10.11
N VAL A 309 -8.03 -9.47 9.61
CA VAL A 309 -7.05 -9.34 8.54
C VAL A 309 -7.46 -10.23 7.38
N ALA A 310 -7.89 -9.59 6.30
CA ALA A 310 -8.15 -10.23 5.02
C ALA A 310 -6.82 -10.44 4.28
N TYR A 311 -6.68 -11.53 3.51
CA TYR A 311 -5.50 -11.79 2.69
C TYR A 311 -5.78 -12.82 1.60
N VAL A 312 -4.92 -12.82 0.58
CA VAL A 312 -4.91 -13.85 -0.45
C VAL A 312 -3.90 -14.93 -0.06
N LEU A 313 -4.31 -16.19 -0.14
CA LEU A 313 -3.42 -17.33 -0.03
C LEU A 313 -2.86 -17.62 -1.43
N GLU A 314 -1.58 -17.27 -1.65
CA GLU A 314 -0.91 -17.43 -2.96
C GLU A 314 0.50 -18.01 -2.79
N GLU A 315 1.17 -18.36 -3.88
CA GLU A 315 2.54 -18.87 -3.85
C GLU A 315 3.58 -17.74 -3.89
N CYS A 316 4.60 -17.82 -3.03
CA CYS A 316 5.64 -16.77 -2.90
C CYS A 316 6.45 -16.48 -4.17
N ASN A 317 6.46 -17.38 -5.15
CA ASN A 317 7.29 -17.25 -6.33
C ASN A 317 6.49 -17.04 -7.62
N THR A 318 5.22 -17.42 -7.64
CA THR A 318 4.41 -17.47 -8.88
C THR A 318 3.17 -16.60 -8.81
N SER A 319 2.78 -16.10 -7.64
CA SER A 319 1.47 -15.46 -7.38
C SER A 319 0.27 -16.33 -7.80
N LEU A 320 0.42 -17.65 -7.72
CA LEU A 320 -0.69 -18.56 -7.97
C LEU A 320 -1.60 -18.57 -6.74
N ASP A 321 -2.85 -18.15 -6.93
CA ASP A 321 -3.86 -18.05 -5.89
C ASP A 321 -4.41 -19.42 -5.47
N HIS A 322 -4.54 -19.61 -4.16
CA HIS A 322 -5.18 -20.76 -3.53
C HIS A 322 -6.44 -20.38 -2.72
N GLY A 323 -6.88 -19.13 -2.83
CA GLY A 323 -8.16 -18.63 -2.32
C GLY A 323 -8.05 -17.50 -1.32
N LEU A 324 -9.20 -16.98 -0.99
CA LEU A 324 -9.40 -15.81 -0.13
C LEU A 324 -9.58 -16.23 1.32
N ARG A 325 -8.93 -15.53 2.22
CA ARG A 325 -8.85 -15.85 3.65
C ARG A 325 -9.05 -14.63 4.52
N MET A 326 -9.46 -14.90 5.74
CA MET A 326 -9.47 -13.91 6.83
C MET A 326 -9.00 -14.56 8.13
N ARG A 327 -8.29 -13.81 8.97
CA ARG A 327 -7.98 -14.17 10.36
C ARG A 327 -8.39 -13.07 11.31
N ARG A 328 -8.87 -13.47 12.49
CA ARG A 328 -9.39 -12.58 13.52
C ARG A 328 -8.55 -12.62 14.78
N SER A 329 -8.29 -11.44 15.34
CA SER A 329 -7.77 -11.25 16.70
C SER A 329 -8.79 -10.54 17.57
N THR A 330 -9.11 -11.11 18.73
CA THR A 330 -10.01 -10.50 19.73
C THR A 330 -9.25 -9.85 20.90
N ASN A 331 -7.92 -9.78 20.81
CA ASN A 331 -7.04 -9.26 21.85
C ASN A 331 -6.08 -8.18 21.32
N GLY A 332 -6.55 -7.42 20.32
CA GLY A 332 -5.84 -6.27 19.78
C GLY A 332 -4.55 -6.62 19.06
N GLY A 333 -4.52 -7.73 18.33
CA GLY A 333 -3.38 -8.16 17.50
C GLY A 333 -2.38 -9.06 18.24
N ALA A 334 -2.56 -9.34 19.54
CA ALA A 334 -1.62 -10.15 20.30
C ALA A 334 -1.61 -11.63 19.90
N SER A 335 -2.70 -12.13 19.34
CA SER A 335 -2.80 -13.46 18.74
C SER A 335 -3.98 -13.53 17.76
N PHE A 336 -3.91 -14.45 16.82
CA PHE A 336 -4.95 -14.70 15.84
C PHE A 336 -5.54 -16.10 15.95
N GLY A 337 -6.85 -16.20 15.69
CA GLY A 337 -7.56 -17.48 15.60
C GLY A 337 -7.25 -18.24 14.32
N VAL A 338 -7.92 -19.37 14.15
CA VAL A 338 -7.87 -20.13 12.89
C VAL A 338 -8.49 -19.29 11.77
N GLY A 339 -7.88 -19.31 10.59
CA GLY A 339 -8.38 -18.57 9.43
C GLY A 339 -9.69 -19.14 8.92
N SER A 340 -10.59 -18.27 8.46
CA SER A 340 -11.79 -18.63 7.71
C SER A 340 -11.56 -18.53 6.21
N HIS A 341 -12.30 -19.34 5.46
CA HIS A 341 -12.38 -19.28 4.02
C HIS A 341 -13.48 -18.30 3.63
N VAL A 342 -13.13 -17.27 2.87
CA VAL A 342 -14.11 -16.27 2.40
C VAL A 342 -14.86 -16.80 1.18
N ASN A 343 -14.14 -17.41 0.25
CA ASN A 343 -14.73 -18.05 -0.91
C ASN A 343 -14.22 -19.47 -1.06
N ASN A 344 -15.05 -20.34 -1.63
CA ASN A 344 -14.66 -21.72 -1.87
C ASN A 344 -13.63 -21.74 -3.01
N PRO A 345 -12.37 -22.11 -2.70
CA PRO A 345 -11.25 -21.93 -3.64
C PRO A 345 -11.22 -22.96 -4.78
N GLY A 346 -12.23 -23.83 -4.86
CA GLY A 346 -12.21 -24.98 -5.79
C GLY A 346 -12.04 -24.64 -7.27
N THR A 347 -11.87 -23.37 -7.62
CA THR A 347 -11.81 -22.90 -9.00
C THR A 347 -10.71 -21.89 -9.31
N TRP A 348 -10.01 -21.36 -8.30
CA TRP A 348 -8.91 -20.42 -8.51
C TRP A 348 -7.63 -21.08 -9.04
N SER A 349 -7.40 -22.33 -8.66
CA SER A 349 -6.25 -23.13 -9.12
C SER A 349 -6.25 -23.46 -10.60
N ASP A 350 -7.39 -23.27 -11.27
CA ASP A 350 -7.56 -23.65 -12.68
C ASP A 350 -7.36 -22.47 -13.64
N ASN A 351 -7.04 -21.27 -13.15
CA ASN A 351 -6.75 -20.14 -14.01
C ASN A 351 -5.23 -19.82 -14.01
N PRO A 352 -4.43 -20.47 -14.88
CA PRO A 352 -3.00 -20.25 -14.97
C PRO A 352 -2.64 -18.86 -15.51
N SER A 353 -3.64 -18.08 -15.98
CA SER A 353 -3.40 -16.75 -16.55
C SER A 353 -3.30 -15.64 -15.51
N LEU A 354 -3.53 -15.90 -14.23
CA LEU A 354 -3.43 -14.87 -13.17
C LEU A 354 -1.99 -14.41 -12.91
N SER A 355 -1.00 -15.25 -13.15
CA SER A 355 0.41 -14.85 -13.09
C SER A 355 0.82 -13.93 -14.24
N ASP A 356 0.09 -13.98 -15.36
CA ASP A 356 0.44 -13.31 -16.62
C ASP A 356 -0.53 -12.18 -16.98
N GLY A 357 -1.60 -11.95 -16.19
CA GLY A 357 -2.62 -10.92 -16.43
C GLY A 357 -3.88 -11.46 -17.12
N ILE A 358 -4.91 -10.61 -17.17
CA ILE A 358 -6.16 -10.88 -17.89
C ILE A 358 -5.94 -10.85 -19.42
N PRO A 359 -6.79 -11.50 -20.20
CA PRO A 359 -6.69 -11.45 -21.66
C PRO A 359 -6.59 -10.02 -22.20
N HIS A 360 -5.83 -9.83 -23.25
CA HIS A 360 -5.57 -8.52 -23.88
C HIS A 360 -4.85 -7.51 -22.97
N SER A 361 -4.02 -7.98 -22.04
CA SER A 361 -3.21 -7.12 -21.16
C SER A 361 -1.73 -7.40 -21.34
N SER A 362 -0.94 -6.31 -21.29
CA SER A 362 0.53 -6.35 -21.21
C SER A 362 1.05 -6.21 -19.77
N PHE A 363 0.13 -6.11 -18.78
CA PHE A 363 0.41 -5.96 -17.34
C PHE A 363 -0.23 -7.09 -16.54
N ARG A 364 0.31 -7.32 -15.33
CA ARG A 364 -0.26 -8.30 -14.42
C ARG A 364 -1.53 -7.77 -13.75
N THR A 365 -2.44 -8.67 -13.43
CA THR A 365 -3.64 -8.40 -12.62
C THR A 365 -3.71 -9.41 -11.48
N PRO A 366 -2.94 -9.21 -10.40
CA PRO A 366 -3.04 -10.05 -9.22
C PRO A 366 -4.44 -9.92 -8.62
N ASN A 367 -4.83 -10.92 -7.86
CA ASN A 367 -6.11 -10.87 -7.14
C ASN A 367 -5.96 -9.99 -5.90
N THR A 368 -6.00 -8.68 -6.09
CA THR A 368 -6.07 -7.75 -4.98
C THR A 368 -7.45 -7.74 -4.37
N ILE A 369 -7.49 -7.55 -3.06
CA ILE A 369 -8.70 -7.63 -2.27
C ILE A 369 -8.81 -6.41 -1.36
N ALA A 370 -10.03 -6.10 -0.95
CA ALA A 370 -10.27 -5.19 0.15
C ALA A 370 -11.42 -5.68 1.04
N MET A 371 -11.45 -5.18 2.27
CA MET A 371 -12.48 -5.52 3.24
C MET A 371 -12.91 -4.27 4.00
N ALA A 372 -14.21 -4.16 4.28
CA ALA A 372 -14.78 -3.10 5.10
C ALA A 372 -15.71 -3.69 6.17
N TYR A 373 -15.87 -2.97 7.28
CA TYR A 373 -16.71 -3.34 8.41
C TYR A 373 -17.78 -2.27 8.67
N SER A 374 -19.04 -2.64 8.56
CA SER A 374 -20.17 -1.75 8.87
C SER A 374 -20.27 -1.50 10.39
N PRO A 375 -20.10 -0.25 10.87
CA PRO A 375 -20.22 0.05 12.30
C PRO A 375 -21.67 0.00 12.79
N VAL A 376 -22.64 -0.12 11.88
CA VAL A 376 -24.08 -0.15 12.18
C VAL A 376 -24.57 -1.57 12.38
N THR A 377 -24.30 -2.45 11.43
CA THR A 377 -24.81 -3.83 11.39
C THR A 377 -23.81 -4.86 11.89
N GLY A 378 -22.51 -4.54 11.88
CA GLY A 378 -21.45 -5.49 12.17
C GLY A 378 -21.07 -6.36 10.96
N THR A 379 -21.59 -6.06 9.77
CA THR A 379 -21.29 -6.80 8.55
C THR A 379 -19.88 -6.53 8.09
N LEU A 380 -19.14 -7.60 7.80
CA LEU A 380 -17.89 -7.56 7.03
C LEU A 380 -18.22 -7.77 5.56
N ALA A 381 -17.73 -6.88 4.70
CA ALA A 381 -17.85 -6.99 3.25
C ALA A 381 -16.45 -7.17 2.65
N TYR A 382 -16.22 -8.27 1.95
CA TYR A 382 -14.96 -8.65 1.34
C TYR A 382 -15.09 -8.58 -0.18
N VAL A 383 -14.43 -7.64 -0.84
CA VAL A 383 -14.48 -7.44 -2.29
C VAL A 383 -13.25 -8.04 -2.97
N TYR A 384 -13.43 -8.60 -4.16
CA TYR A 384 -12.36 -9.27 -4.92
C TYR A 384 -12.73 -9.42 -6.40
N THR A 385 -11.74 -9.69 -7.25
CA THR A 385 -11.96 -10.09 -8.64
C THR A 385 -12.26 -11.58 -8.71
N ASN A 386 -13.37 -11.95 -9.33
CA ASN A 386 -13.79 -13.33 -9.54
C ASN A 386 -13.63 -13.71 -11.02
N TYR A 387 -12.69 -14.59 -11.31
CA TYR A 387 -12.42 -15.08 -12.68
C TYR A 387 -13.24 -16.34 -13.05
N ASN A 388 -14.07 -16.84 -12.15
CA ASN A 388 -14.72 -18.17 -12.25
C ASN A 388 -16.14 -18.16 -12.80
N ARG A 389 -16.67 -17.04 -13.25
CA ARG A 389 -18.04 -16.96 -13.77
C ARG A 389 -18.23 -17.57 -15.16
N GLY A 390 -17.28 -18.43 -15.59
CA GLY A 390 -17.44 -19.28 -16.78
C GLY A 390 -17.24 -18.61 -18.12
N LYS A 391 -16.69 -17.36 -18.14
CA LYS A 391 -16.46 -16.60 -19.37
C LYS A 391 -15.01 -16.30 -19.66
N GLY A 392 -14.08 -16.63 -18.76
CA GLY A 392 -12.68 -16.25 -18.85
C GLY A 392 -12.42 -14.75 -18.62
N ASN A 393 -13.41 -14.04 -18.08
CA ASN A 393 -13.35 -12.62 -17.73
C ASN A 393 -13.32 -12.47 -16.19
N GLY A 394 -12.69 -11.42 -15.70
CA GLY A 394 -12.79 -11.01 -14.30
C GLY A 394 -14.07 -10.19 -14.07
N ASP A 395 -14.83 -10.54 -13.05
CA ASP A 395 -15.97 -9.76 -12.53
C ASP A 395 -15.67 -9.34 -11.09
N ILE A 396 -16.24 -8.24 -10.61
CA ILE A 396 -16.11 -7.85 -9.21
C ILE A 396 -17.28 -8.42 -8.40
N ASP A 397 -16.90 -9.21 -7.38
CA ASP A 397 -17.83 -9.78 -6.44
C ASP A 397 -17.57 -9.29 -5.01
N VAL A 398 -18.61 -9.33 -4.18
CA VAL A 398 -18.50 -9.17 -2.73
C VAL A 398 -19.02 -10.43 -2.04
N SER A 399 -18.36 -10.85 -0.96
CA SER A 399 -18.86 -11.82 0.00
C SER A 399 -19.09 -11.14 1.34
N LEU A 400 -20.22 -11.43 1.99
CA LEU A 400 -20.64 -10.81 3.24
C LEU A 400 -20.55 -11.79 4.39
N SER A 401 -20.15 -11.30 5.56
CA SER A 401 -20.23 -12.05 6.82
C SER A 401 -20.98 -11.24 7.88
N HIS A 402 -21.96 -11.86 8.51
CA HIS A 402 -22.74 -11.28 9.61
C HIS A 402 -22.40 -11.91 10.98
N ASP A 403 -21.36 -12.73 11.03
CA ASP A 403 -20.92 -13.47 12.22
C ASP A 403 -19.41 -13.31 12.47
N HIS A 404 -18.89 -12.10 12.19
CA HIS A 404 -17.51 -11.74 12.41
C HIS A 404 -16.50 -12.59 11.62
N GLY A 405 -16.85 -12.94 10.39
CA GLY A 405 -16.00 -13.72 9.49
C GLY A 405 -15.98 -15.22 9.77
N ALA A 406 -16.85 -15.75 10.63
CA ALA A 406 -16.93 -17.18 10.86
C ALA A 406 -17.53 -17.92 9.65
N THR A 407 -18.52 -17.31 9.00
CA THR A 407 -19.10 -17.78 7.73
C THR A 407 -19.27 -16.63 6.75
N TRP A 408 -19.30 -16.96 5.46
CA TRP A 408 -19.41 -16.01 4.37
C TRP A 408 -20.52 -16.39 3.40
N SER A 409 -21.16 -15.38 2.81
CA SER A 409 -22.15 -15.58 1.76
C SER A 409 -21.52 -16.15 0.49
N ASP A 410 -22.35 -16.72 -0.38
CA ASP A 410 -21.97 -16.91 -1.78
C ASP A 410 -21.60 -15.57 -2.43
N PRO A 411 -20.76 -15.57 -3.48
CA PRO A 411 -20.34 -14.37 -4.20
C PRO A 411 -21.53 -13.59 -4.78
N ILE A 412 -21.63 -12.31 -4.43
CA ILE A 412 -22.63 -11.37 -4.96
C ILE A 412 -21.94 -10.50 -6.01
N PRO A 413 -22.36 -10.54 -7.29
CA PRO A 413 -21.76 -9.68 -8.31
C PRO A 413 -22.13 -8.22 -8.08
N ILE A 414 -21.15 -7.33 -8.09
CA ILE A 414 -21.36 -5.88 -7.97
C ILE A 414 -21.01 -5.12 -9.25
N SER A 415 -20.13 -5.67 -10.09
CA SER A 415 -19.91 -5.17 -11.46
C SER A 415 -21.02 -5.70 -12.37
N THR A 416 -22.16 -5.05 -12.37
CA THR A 416 -23.35 -5.51 -13.10
C THR A 416 -23.75 -4.52 -14.18
N GLY A 417 -24.38 -5.02 -15.23
CA GLY A 417 -25.02 -4.16 -16.22
C GLY A 417 -26.47 -3.82 -15.81
N PRO A 418 -27.19 -3.04 -16.60
CA PRO A 418 -28.57 -2.64 -16.33
C PRO A 418 -29.56 -3.80 -16.16
N THR A 419 -29.16 -5.01 -16.53
CA THR A 419 -29.98 -6.24 -16.40
C THR A 419 -29.72 -6.99 -15.10
N GLY A 420 -28.83 -6.49 -14.20
CA GLY A 420 -28.39 -7.17 -12.99
C GLY A 420 -27.54 -8.42 -13.26
N ARG A 421 -26.98 -8.56 -14.47
CA ARG A 421 -26.05 -9.63 -14.84
C ARG A 421 -24.62 -9.08 -14.80
N PRO A 422 -23.61 -9.95 -14.57
CA PRO A 422 -22.22 -9.55 -14.68
C PRO A 422 -21.95 -8.78 -15.97
N ALA A 423 -21.19 -7.70 -15.86
CA ALA A 423 -20.83 -6.82 -16.97
C ALA A 423 -20.00 -7.59 -18.04
N PRO A 424 -20.00 -7.17 -19.30
CA PRO A 424 -19.10 -7.75 -20.30
C PRO A 424 -17.64 -7.36 -19.98
N ASN A 425 -16.70 -8.10 -20.57
CA ASN A 425 -15.27 -7.83 -20.51
C ASN A 425 -14.69 -7.96 -19.09
N ASN A 426 -13.50 -7.42 -18.82
CA ASN A 426 -12.79 -7.61 -17.58
C ASN A 426 -12.98 -6.45 -16.60
N GLN A 427 -13.18 -6.76 -15.33
CA GLN A 427 -13.15 -5.86 -14.18
C GLN A 427 -12.10 -6.37 -13.17
N PHE A 428 -11.31 -5.47 -12.59
CA PHE A 428 -10.19 -5.82 -11.71
C PHE A 428 -9.79 -4.66 -10.79
N PHE A 429 -8.93 -4.93 -9.80
CA PHE A 429 -8.42 -4.00 -8.78
C PHE A 429 -9.53 -3.32 -7.98
N PRO A 430 -10.42 -4.11 -7.34
CA PRO A 430 -11.47 -3.53 -6.53
C PRO A 430 -10.94 -2.95 -5.21
N TRP A 431 -11.62 -1.90 -4.73
CA TRP A 431 -11.48 -1.40 -3.38
C TRP A 431 -12.84 -1.11 -2.77
N ILE A 432 -12.98 -1.22 -1.42
CA ILE A 432 -14.25 -1.01 -0.71
C ILE A 432 -14.03 -0.13 0.51
N ALA A 433 -14.98 0.75 0.77
CA ALA A 433 -15.06 1.58 1.98
C ALA A 433 -16.49 1.58 2.53
N VAL A 434 -16.66 2.05 3.75
CA VAL A 434 -17.95 2.16 4.44
C VAL A 434 -17.99 3.45 5.27
N ASP A 435 -19.14 4.11 5.31
CA ASP A 435 -19.36 5.27 6.16
C ASP A 435 -19.93 4.92 7.54
N SER A 436 -20.14 5.93 8.39
CA SER A 436 -20.67 5.71 9.74
C SER A 436 -22.16 5.30 9.76
N ASN A 437 -22.88 5.49 8.66
CA ASN A 437 -24.27 5.08 8.47
C ASN A 437 -24.40 3.63 7.97
N GLY A 438 -23.27 2.98 7.64
CA GLY A 438 -23.25 1.61 7.11
C GLY A 438 -23.47 1.53 5.60
N ARG A 439 -23.37 2.64 4.87
CA ARG A 439 -23.39 2.67 3.42
C ARG A 439 -22.03 2.19 2.91
N PHE A 440 -22.01 1.19 2.04
CA PHE A 440 -20.81 0.72 1.36
C PHE A 440 -20.65 1.39 0.00
N ALA A 441 -19.41 1.69 -0.36
CA ALA A 441 -19.00 2.05 -1.71
C ALA A 441 -17.83 1.15 -2.15
N ALA A 442 -17.81 0.77 -3.42
CA ALA A 442 -16.71 0.00 -4.01
C ALA A 442 -16.35 0.59 -5.37
N ILE A 443 -15.04 0.62 -5.70
CA ILE A 443 -14.53 1.04 -7.01
C ILE A 443 -13.72 -0.08 -7.64
N TRP A 444 -13.56 -0.03 -8.95
CA TRP A 444 -12.69 -0.94 -9.72
C TRP A 444 -12.33 -0.38 -11.09
N LEU A 445 -11.31 -0.93 -11.71
CA LEU A 445 -10.98 -0.71 -13.11
C LEU A 445 -11.81 -1.62 -14.00
N ASP A 446 -12.34 -1.07 -15.11
CA ASP A 446 -13.40 -1.71 -15.89
C ASP A 446 -13.21 -1.51 -17.39
N ARG A 447 -13.33 -2.57 -18.16
CA ARG A 447 -13.20 -2.60 -19.62
C ARG A 447 -14.52 -2.77 -20.36
N ARG A 448 -15.69 -2.76 -19.66
CA ARG A 448 -16.99 -3.04 -20.28
C ARG A 448 -17.37 -2.06 -21.39
N GLN A 449 -16.84 -0.85 -21.40
CA GLN A 449 -17.12 0.19 -22.38
C GLN A 449 -16.28 0.05 -23.64
N ASP A 450 -15.20 -0.71 -23.62
CA ASP A 450 -14.37 -1.01 -24.78
C ASP A 450 -14.76 -2.38 -25.39
N PRO A 451 -15.28 -2.41 -26.64
CA PRO A 451 -15.64 -3.67 -27.30
C PRO A 451 -14.47 -4.66 -27.49
N ASP A 452 -13.25 -4.15 -27.55
CA ASP A 452 -12.04 -4.96 -27.75
C ASP A 452 -11.47 -5.49 -26.45
N ASN A 453 -12.08 -5.14 -25.28
CA ASN A 453 -11.65 -5.56 -23.94
C ASN A 453 -10.21 -5.14 -23.62
N HIS A 454 -9.84 -3.93 -23.95
CA HIS A 454 -8.48 -3.39 -23.84
C HIS A 454 -8.44 -2.10 -22.99
N ASP A 455 -9.13 -1.02 -23.45
CA ASP A 455 -9.11 0.28 -22.78
C ASP A 455 -9.86 0.27 -21.45
N ILE A 456 -9.35 1.04 -20.49
CA ILE A 456 -9.79 1.03 -19.10
C ILE A 456 -10.58 2.29 -18.78
N GLY A 457 -11.72 2.13 -18.12
CA GLY A 457 -12.40 3.16 -17.33
C GLY A 457 -12.43 2.78 -15.86
N THR A 458 -13.01 3.65 -15.02
CA THR A 458 -13.23 3.38 -13.60
C THR A 458 -14.72 3.44 -13.28
N TRP A 459 -15.17 2.48 -12.47
CA TRP A 459 -16.55 2.36 -12.05
C TRP A 459 -16.64 2.33 -10.53
N GLU A 460 -17.78 2.78 -10.03
CA GLU A 460 -18.15 2.77 -8.62
C GLU A 460 -19.50 2.06 -8.45
N ALA A 461 -19.67 1.37 -7.34
CA ALA A 461 -20.97 0.85 -6.91
C ALA A 461 -21.24 1.21 -5.45
N ILE A 462 -22.49 1.55 -5.17
CA ILE A 462 -22.96 1.92 -3.84
C ILE A 462 -24.04 0.94 -3.38
N SER A 463 -23.96 0.53 -2.10
CA SER A 463 -25.01 -0.23 -1.39
C SER A 463 -25.46 0.55 -0.16
N THR A 464 -26.79 0.66 0.01
CA THR A 464 -27.44 1.27 1.19
C THR A 464 -28.25 0.27 2.01
N ASP A 465 -28.18 -1.01 1.68
CA ASP A 465 -28.92 -2.12 2.30
C ASP A 465 -28.00 -3.23 2.81
N ASP A 466 -26.89 -2.81 3.43
CA ASP A 466 -25.92 -3.69 4.08
C ASP A 466 -25.22 -4.67 3.12
N GLY A 467 -24.99 -4.24 1.87
CA GLY A 467 -24.30 -5.00 0.83
C GLY A 467 -25.20 -5.98 0.06
N ALA A 468 -26.51 -6.00 0.33
CA ALA A 468 -27.43 -6.93 -0.31
C ALA A 468 -27.70 -6.59 -1.78
N THR A 469 -27.78 -5.30 -2.12
CA THR A 469 -27.91 -4.82 -3.52
C THR A 469 -26.95 -3.66 -3.79
N TRP A 470 -26.55 -3.54 -5.06
CA TRP A 470 -25.55 -2.57 -5.50
C TRP A 470 -25.99 -1.86 -6.77
N ASN A 471 -25.71 -0.58 -6.86
CA ASN A 471 -25.92 0.23 -8.07
C ASN A 471 -24.58 0.71 -8.57
N ASP A 472 -24.18 0.28 -9.78
CA ASP A 472 -22.90 0.62 -10.37
C ASP A 472 -23.04 1.70 -11.46
N VAL A 473 -22.09 2.63 -11.48
CA VAL A 473 -21.99 3.72 -12.44
C VAL A 473 -20.55 3.93 -12.88
N ALA A 474 -20.37 4.44 -14.12
CA ALA A 474 -19.05 4.88 -14.57
C ALA A 474 -18.72 6.22 -13.92
N ILE A 475 -17.54 6.32 -13.30
CA ILE A 475 -17.01 7.56 -12.73
C ILE A 475 -15.87 8.15 -13.57
N ALA A 476 -15.13 7.32 -14.33
CA ALA A 476 -14.18 7.84 -15.32
C ALA A 476 -14.92 8.45 -16.52
N THR A 477 -14.54 9.66 -16.90
CA THR A 477 -15.14 10.38 -18.04
C THR A 477 -14.56 9.97 -19.39
N GLU A 478 -13.42 9.31 -19.39
CA GLU A 478 -12.69 8.84 -20.56
C GLU A 478 -12.12 7.45 -20.32
N LEU A 479 -11.95 6.69 -21.39
CA LEU A 479 -11.16 5.46 -21.39
C LEU A 479 -9.71 5.79 -21.73
N TRP A 480 -8.80 5.00 -21.21
CA TRP A 480 -7.36 5.13 -21.49
C TRP A 480 -6.73 3.79 -21.84
N ASP A 481 -5.72 3.86 -22.72
CA ASP A 481 -4.96 2.71 -23.19
C ASP A 481 -3.89 2.33 -22.15
N PRO A 482 -3.98 1.17 -21.47
CA PRO A 482 -3.03 0.76 -20.43
C PRO A 482 -1.64 0.41 -20.98
N ASP A 483 -1.51 0.15 -22.29
CA ASP A 483 -0.23 -0.12 -22.91
C ASP A 483 0.65 1.13 -23.01
N LEU A 484 0.08 2.31 -22.77
CA LEU A 484 0.80 3.57 -22.73
C LEU A 484 1.46 3.85 -21.37
N GLY A 485 1.06 3.17 -20.29
CA GLY A 485 1.60 3.32 -18.94
C GLY A 485 2.73 2.33 -18.62
N PHE A 486 3.72 2.14 -19.50
CA PHE A 486 4.70 1.07 -19.32
C PHE A 486 6.13 1.55 -19.09
N PHE A 487 6.89 0.68 -18.48
CA PHE A 487 8.33 0.76 -18.26
C PHE A 487 9.11 0.09 -19.40
N THR A 488 10.43 0.22 -19.41
CA THR A 488 11.28 -0.41 -20.43
C THR A 488 11.09 -1.93 -20.50
N SER A 489 10.75 -2.55 -19.37
CA SER A 489 10.61 -4.01 -19.23
C SER A 489 9.17 -4.53 -19.30
N GLY A 490 8.18 -3.68 -19.52
CA GLY A 490 6.78 -4.06 -19.62
C GLY A 490 5.81 -3.03 -19.07
N ALA A 491 4.51 -3.29 -19.15
CA ALA A 491 3.49 -2.44 -18.59
C ALA A 491 3.27 -2.73 -17.10
N PHE A 492 3.02 -1.68 -16.33
CA PHE A 492 2.61 -1.75 -14.94
C PHE A 492 1.77 -0.53 -14.57
N ILE A 493 0.54 -0.77 -14.22
CA ILE A 493 -0.45 0.27 -13.88
C ILE A 493 -0.79 0.28 -12.38
N GLY A 494 0.01 -0.40 -11.56
CA GLY A 494 -0.28 -0.69 -10.16
C GLY A 494 -0.95 -2.05 -9.98
N ASP A 495 -1.11 -2.44 -8.72
CA ASP A 495 -1.78 -3.69 -8.32
C ASP A 495 -3.13 -3.42 -7.63
N TYR A 496 -3.46 -2.17 -7.27
CA TYR A 496 -4.69 -1.79 -6.55
C TYR A 496 -5.05 -0.31 -6.78
N SER A 497 -6.30 0.02 -6.46
CA SER A 497 -6.84 1.39 -6.41
C SER A 497 -7.15 1.78 -4.96
N GLY A 498 -7.49 3.03 -4.69
CA GLY A 498 -7.81 3.54 -3.37
C GLY A 498 -9.24 4.08 -3.25
N LEU A 499 -9.90 3.85 -2.12
CA LEU A 499 -11.20 4.43 -1.80
C LEU A 499 -11.29 4.74 -0.32
N ALA A 500 -11.70 5.94 0.02
CA ALA A 500 -12.11 6.32 1.36
C ALA A 500 -13.44 7.08 1.30
N MET A 501 -14.20 7.02 2.37
CA MET A 501 -15.46 7.75 2.44
C MET A 501 -15.81 8.16 3.87
N ASN A 502 -16.69 9.12 3.98
CA ASN A 502 -17.40 9.50 5.19
C ASN A 502 -18.90 9.74 4.84
N ASP A 503 -19.68 10.19 5.80
CA ASP A 503 -21.13 10.39 5.60
C ASP A 503 -21.49 11.47 4.56
N GLN A 504 -20.53 12.27 4.11
CA GLN A 504 -20.74 13.41 3.22
C GLN A 504 -20.05 13.29 1.86
N VAL A 505 -18.91 12.59 1.81
CA VAL A 505 -18.03 12.57 0.63
C VAL A 505 -17.49 11.16 0.40
N ILE A 506 -17.51 10.73 -0.86
CA ILE A 506 -16.80 9.54 -1.34
C ILE A 506 -15.57 10.03 -2.11
N TYR A 507 -14.41 9.47 -1.79
CA TYR A 507 -13.10 9.82 -2.37
C TYR A 507 -12.49 8.61 -3.06
N PRO A 508 -12.85 8.33 -4.32
CA PRO A 508 -12.14 7.35 -5.13
C PRO A 508 -10.78 7.88 -5.56
N ALA A 509 -9.80 7.00 -5.72
CA ALA A 509 -8.50 7.32 -6.30
C ALA A 509 -8.03 6.16 -7.17
N TRP A 510 -7.66 6.44 -8.42
CA TRP A 510 -7.29 5.42 -9.38
C TRP A 510 -6.17 5.88 -10.31
N THR A 511 -5.39 4.92 -10.80
CA THR A 511 -4.40 5.11 -11.86
C THR A 511 -5.09 5.39 -13.19
N ASP A 512 -4.65 6.43 -13.91
CA ASP A 512 -5.22 6.83 -15.19
C ASP A 512 -4.14 7.34 -16.15
N GLY A 513 -4.15 6.83 -17.36
CA GLY A 513 -3.16 7.16 -18.40
C GLY A 513 -3.66 8.17 -19.44
N ARG A 514 -4.81 8.85 -19.22
CA ARG A 514 -5.42 9.77 -20.23
C ARG A 514 -4.53 10.96 -20.61
N ASN A 515 -3.66 11.42 -19.70
CA ASN A 515 -2.72 12.51 -19.94
C ASN A 515 -1.38 12.05 -20.52
N ASN A 516 -1.29 10.78 -20.89
CA ASN A 516 -0.04 10.16 -21.27
C ASN A 516 0.71 10.95 -22.35
N SER A 517 1.88 11.43 -21.99
CA SER A 517 2.86 11.95 -22.92
C SER A 517 4.08 11.03 -22.90
N PHE A 518 4.45 10.45 -24.03
CA PHE A 518 5.77 9.82 -24.18
C PHE A 518 6.83 10.92 -24.06
N GLY A 519 7.20 11.27 -22.83
CA GLY A 519 8.18 12.29 -22.56
C GLY A 519 9.58 11.91 -23.03
N GLU A 520 10.58 12.72 -22.67
CA GLU A 520 12.00 12.49 -23.00
C GLU A 520 12.56 11.15 -22.51
N THR A 521 11.87 10.50 -21.56
CA THR A 521 12.23 9.19 -21.03
C THR A 521 11.88 8.05 -21.97
N GLY A 522 10.91 8.24 -22.89
CA GLY A 522 10.32 7.17 -23.72
C GLY A 522 9.46 6.21 -22.90
N LEU A 523 9.13 6.54 -21.65
CA LEU A 523 8.21 5.82 -20.79
C LEU A 523 6.83 6.46 -20.86
N GLY A 524 5.80 5.65 -20.70
CA GLY A 524 4.45 6.14 -20.50
C GLY A 524 4.31 6.81 -19.13
N GLU A 525 3.34 7.70 -19.02
CA GLU A 525 2.96 8.39 -17.80
C GLU A 525 1.58 7.89 -17.36
N THR A 526 1.42 7.64 -16.10
CA THR A 526 0.11 7.49 -15.46
C THR A 526 0.04 8.44 -14.29
N ASP A 527 -1.14 8.99 -14.06
CA ASP A 527 -1.46 9.91 -12.99
C ASP A 527 -2.51 9.32 -12.06
N VAL A 528 -2.69 9.94 -10.90
CA VAL A 528 -3.77 9.62 -9.97
C VAL A 528 -4.94 10.55 -10.20
N PHE A 529 -6.10 9.97 -10.49
CA PHE A 529 -7.36 10.69 -10.70
C PHE A 529 -8.39 10.38 -9.63
N THR A 530 -9.34 11.30 -9.49
CA THR A 530 -10.51 11.17 -8.62
C THR A 530 -11.75 11.75 -9.30
N ASP A 531 -12.93 11.26 -8.89
CA ASP A 531 -14.24 11.88 -9.12
C ASP A 531 -14.99 11.91 -7.79
N VAL A 532 -15.02 13.05 -7.14
CA VAL A 532 -15.51 13.14 -5.77
C VAL A 532 -17.00 13.39 -5.76
N GLU A 533 -17.77 12.54 -5.08
CA GLU A 533 -19.19 12.72 -4.85
C GLU A 533 -19.44 13.37 -3.50
N ILE A 534 -20.06 14.58 -3.53
CA ILE A 534 -20.43 15.35 -2.33
C ILE A 534 -21.93 15.28 -2.11
N GLY A 535 -22.37 14.87 -0.92
CA GLY A 535 -23.77 15.01 -0.49
C GLY A 535 -24.73 13.95 -1.01
N THR A 536 -24.27 12.74 -1.26
CA THR A 536 -25.12 11.59 -1.65
C THR A 536 -25.70 10.84 -0.45
#